data_0d13df11039947a02819c234c1fdb0ca
#
_entry.id   0d13df11039947a02819c234c1fdb0ca
#
_cell.length_a   1.000
_cell.length_b   1.000
_cell.length_c   1.000
_cell.angle_alpha   90.00
_cell.angle_beta   90.00
_cell.angle_gamma   90.00
#
_symmetry.space_group_name_H-M   'P 1'
#
loop_
_entity.id
_entity.type
_entity.pdbx_description
1 polymer ?
#
loop_
_entity_poly.entity_id
_entity_poly.type
_entity_poly.pdbx_seq_one_letter_code
_entity_poly.pdbx_strand_id
1 'polypeptide(L)'
;MSLLNLNYFEIFGIEAEIIIDIEHLNSKYLTLQSEFHPDKFVNASNLEKSMATRVSTYINDAYNTLSDLVERVDYILQINN
;
A
#
# COMPACT_ATOMS: atom_id res chain seq x y z
N MET A 1 -14.90 -2.47 -3.01
CA MET A 1 -13.98 -1.45 -3.56
C MET A 1 -12.56 -2.00 -3.55
N SER A 2 -11.86 -1.86 -4.65
CA SER A 2 -10.50 -2.38 -4.75
C SER A 2 -9.48 -1.41 -4.16
N LEU A 3 -8.50 -1.92 -3.40
CA LEU A 3 -7.39 -1.11 -2.91
C LEU A 3 -6.60 -0.47 -4.04
N LEU A 4 -6.63 -1.07 -5.23
CA LEU A 4 -5.92 -0.54 -6.40
C LEU A 4 -6.46 0.81 -6.89
N ASN A 5 -7.65 1.19 -6.43
CA ASN A 5 -8.27 2.48 -6.77
C ASN A 5 -7.93 3.60 -5.79
N LEU A 6 -7.22 3.26 -4.70
CA LEU A 6 -6.83 4.23 -3.68
C LEU A 6 -5.42 4.75 -3.96
N ASN A 7 -5.14 5.99 -3.57
CA ASN A 7 -3.75 6.45 -3.61
C ASN A 7 -2.98 5.83 -2.44
N TYR A 8 -1.66 6.04 -2.43
CA TYR A 8 -0.80 5.40 -1.43
C TYR A 8 -1.12 5.82 0.01
N PHE A 9 -1.48 7.07 0.23
CA PHE A 9 -1.87 7.54 1.56
C PHE A 9 -3.19 6.92 1.99
N GLU A 10 -4.15 6.83 1.07
CA GLU A 10 -5.47 6.27 1.36
C GLU A 10 -5.40 4.79 1.75
N ILE A 11 -4.49 4.03 1.11
CA ILE A 11 -4.30 2.62 1.44
C ILE A 11 -3.98 2.43 2.93
N PHE A 12 -3.14 3.32 3.47
CA PHE A 12 -2.71 3.23 4.86
C PHE A 12 -3.58 4.04 5.81
N GLY A 13 -4.63 4.69 5.29
CA GLY A 13 -5.56 5.46 6.10
C GLY A 13 -4.92 6.67 6.77
N ILE A 14 -3.96 7.30 6.11
CA ILE A 14 -3.27 8.48 6.62
C ILE A 14 -3.45 9.67 5.70
N GLU A 15 -3.26 10.87 6.25
CA GLU A 15 -3.35 12.10 5.48
C GLU A 15 -2.17 12.25 4.51
N ALA A 16 -2.42 12.90 3.37
CA ALA A 16 -1.39 13.16 2.37
C ALA A 16 -0.53 14.36 2.81
N GLU A 17 0.43 14.08 3.67
CA GLU A 17 1.32 15.11 4.25
C GLU A 17 2.78 14.69 4.10
N ILE A 18 3.67 15.71 4.10
CA ILE A 18 5.11 15.45 4.03
C ILE A 18 5.61 14.79 5.31
N ILE A 19 5.13 15.27 6.46
CA ILE A 19 5.49 14.70 7.76
C ILE A 19 4.42 13.69 8.15
N ILE A 20 4.81 12.43 8.31
CA ILE A 20 3.89 11.35 8.67
C ILE A 20 4.43 10.56 9.86
N ASP A 21 3.53 9.82 10.53
CA ASP A 21 3.91 8.92 11.61
C ASP A 21 4.42 7.61 11.00
N ILE A 22 5.73 7.45 10.97
CA ILE A 22 6.39 6.28 10.37
C ILE A 22 6.03 4.99 11.11
N GLU A 23 5.88 5.05 12.43
CA GLU A 23 5.49 3.86 13.21
C GLU A 23 4.09 3.39 12.84
N HIS A 24 3.17 4.34 12.63
CA HIS A 24 1.82 4.01 12.19
C HIS A 24 1.85 3.42 10.79
N LEU A 25 2.63 3.99 9.88
CA LEU A 25 2.80 3.46 8.53
C LEU A 25 3.31 2.04 8.56
N ASN A 26 4.35 1.77 9.36
CA ASN A 26 4.93 0.43 9.48
C ASN A 26 3.90 -0.57 10.01
N SER A 27 3.14 -0.18 11.02
CA SER A 27 2.13 -1.04 11.63
C SER A 27 1.03 -1.41 10.62
N LYS A 28 0.54 -0.43 9.87
CA LYS A 28 -0.49 -0.66 8.84
C LYS A 28 0.06 -1.52 7.71
N TYR A 29 1.32 -1.31 7.34
CA TYR A 29 1.96 -2.11 6.30
C TYR A 29 1.98 -3.59 6.69
N LEU A 30 2.39 -3.90 7.91
CA LEU A 30 2.45 -5.29 8.38
C LEU A 30 1.06 -5.92 8.39
N THR A 31 0.05 -5.18 8.82
CA THR A 31 -1.33 -5.66 8.81
C THR A 31 -1.80 -5.99 7.39
N LEU A 32 -1.58 -5.07 6.46
CA LEU A 32 -2.01 -5.27 5.07
C LEU A 32 -1.23 -6.39 4.40
N GLN A 33 0.07 -6.50 4.65
CA GLN A 33 0.88 -7.59 4.14
C GLN A 33 0.33 -8.94 4.60
N SER A 34 -0.03 -9.02 5.88
CA SER A 34 -0.59 -10.24 6.44
C SER A 34 -1.92 -10.62 5.77
N GLU A 35 -2.76 -9.63 5.46
CA GLU A 35 -4.07 -9.88 4.85
C GLU A 35 -3.96 -10.38 3.41
N PHE A 36 -2.97 -9.89 2.65
CA PHE A 36 -2.87 -10.18 1.22
C PHE A 36 -1.67 -11.03 0.85
N HIS A 37 -1.01 -11.65 1.83
CA HIS A 37 0.12 -12.53 1.55
C HIS A 37 -0.32 -13.71 0.70
N PRO A 38 0.46 -14.09 -0.34
CA PRO A 38 0.09 -15.21 -1.22
C PRO A 38 -0.23 -16.51 -0.51
N ASP A 39 0.42 -16.78 0.63
CA ASP A 39 0.17 -18.00 1.41
C ASP A 39 -1.27 -18.13 1.88
N LYS A 40 -1.99 -17.02 1.99
CA LYS A 40 -3.41 -17.05 2.40
C LYS A 40 -4.34 -17.43 1.27
N PHE A 41 -3.82 -17.48 0.04
CA PHE A 41 -4.63 -17.72 -1.16
C PHE A 41 -4.28 -19.05 -1.85
N VAL A 42 -3.59 -19.94 -1.14
CA VAL A 42 -3.14 -21.22 -1.70
C VAL A 42 -4.31 -22.03 -2.27
N ASN A 43 -5.45 -22.01 -1.59
CA ASN A 43 -6.64 -22.75 -2.02
C ASN A 43 -7.67 -21.88 -2.74
N ALA A 44 -7.30 -20.65 -3.08
CA ALA A 44 -8.20 -19.73 -3.77
C ALA A 44 -8.18 -20.00 -5.28
N SER A 45 -9.12 -19.40 -6.00
CA SER A 45 -9.15 -19.46 -7.46
C SER A 45 -7.93 -18.77 -8.08
N ASN A 46 -7.64 -19.07 -9.34
CA ASN A 46 -6.55 -18.41 -10.05
C ASN A 46 -6.75 -16.90 -10.12
N LEU A 47 -7.99 -16.46 -10.30
CA LEU A 47 -8.31 -15.04 -10.32
C LEU A 47 -8.01 -14.38 -8.97
N GLU A 48 -8.43 -15.02 -7.87
CA GLU A 48 -8.18 -14.50 -6.53
C GLU A 48 -6.70 -14.43 -6.21
N LYS A 49 -5.93 -15.46 -6.62
CA LYS A 49 -4.48 -15.48 -6.44
C LYS A 49 -3.81 -14.32 -7.19
N SER A 50 -4.25 -14.09 -8.43
CA SER A 50 -3.72 -13.02 -9.26
C SER A 50 -4.01 -11.65 -8.63
N MET A 51 -5.24 -11.46 -8.14
CA MET A 51 -5.62 -10.20 -7.50
C MET A 51 -4.85 -9.97 -6.20
N ALA A 52 -4.67 -11.02 -5.40
CA ALA A 52 -3.89 -10.92 -4.16
C ALA A 52 -2.44 -10.50 -4.45
N THR A 53 -1.84 -11.06 -5.50
CA THR A 53 -0.48 -10.71 -5.90
C THR A 53 -0.39 -9.25 -6.32
N ARG A 54 -1.36 -8.78 -7.11
CA ARG A 54 -1.39 -7.38 -7.57
C ARG A 54 -1.55 -6.41 -6.40
N VAL A 55 -2.46 -6.73 -5.49
CA VAL A 55 -2.70 -5.90 -4.30
C VAL A 55 -1.46 -5.88 -3.42
N SER A 56 -0.84 -7.04 -3.20
CA SER A 56 0.37 -7.15 -2.38
C SER A 56 1.51 -6.32 -2.98
N THR A 57 1.69 -6.37 -4.30
CA THR A 57 2.71 -5.59 -4.99
C THR A 57 2.44 -4.09 -4.83
N TYR A 58 1.17 -3.68 -4.97
CA TYR A 58 0.78 -2.29 -4.83
C TYR A 58 1.03 -1.78 -3.40
N ILE A 59 0.73 -2.60 -2.41
CA ILE A 59 0.99 -2.26 -1.00
C ILE A 59 2.49 -2.07 -0.77
N ASN A 60 3.33 -2.95 -1.34
CA ASN A 60 4.78 -2.83 -1.22
C ASN A 60 5.29 -1.56 -1.88
N ASP A 61 4.82 -1.25 -3.08
CA ASP A 61 5.21 -0.03 -3.79
C ASP A 61 4.80 1.22 -3.00
N ALA A 62 3.59 1.21 -2.46
CA ALA A 62 3.09 2.32 -1.65
C ALA A 62 3.95 2.53 -0.40
N TYR A 63 4.28 1.44 0.29
CA TYR A 63 5.12 1.50 1.49
C TYR A 63 6.52 2.03 1.16
N ASN A 64 7.13 1.52 0.10
CA ASN A 64 8.47 1.94 -0.28
C ASN A 64 8.51 3.43 -0.65
N THR A 65 7.48 3.90 -1.33
CA THR A 65 7.38 5.31 -1.69
C THR A 65 7.17 6.20 -0.46
N LEU A 66 6.23 5.85 0.39
CA LEU A 66 5.89 6.68 1.54
C LEU A 66 6.93 6.64 2.66
N SER A 67 7.72 5.57 2.75
CA SER A 67 8.74 5.46 3.79
C SER A 67 9.99 6.29 3.48
N ASP A 68 10.18 6.72 2.23
CA ASP A 68 11.31 7.56 1.83
C ASP A 68 10.83 9.01 1.69
N LEU A 69 11.49 9.94 2.38
CA LEU A 69 11.09 11.34 2.38
C LEU A 69 11.06 11.94 0.97
N VAL A 70 12.09 11.70 0.18
CA VAL A 70 12.18 12.27 -1.17
C VAL A 70 11.09 11.72 -2.07
N GLU A 71 10.91 10.41 -2.07
CA GLU A 71 9.87 9.78 -2.89
C GLU A 71 8.48 10.18 -2.42
N ARG A 72 8.29 10.35 -1.12
CA ARG A 72 7.00 10.80 -0.58
C ARG A 72 6.66 12.20 -1.06
N VAL A 73 7.63 13.11 -1.04
CA VAL A 73 7.43 14.48 -1.54
C VAL A 73 7.09 14.46 -3.03
N ASP A 74 7.84 13.71 -3.83
CA ASP A 74 7.57 13.57 -5.25
C ASP A 74 6.17 13.03 -5.50
N TYR A 75 5.77 12.04 -4.72
CA TYR A 75 4.44 11.44 -4.88
C TYR A 75 3.33 12.44 -4.56
N ILE A 76 3.51 13.25 -3.49
CA ILE A 76 2.54 14.29 -3.14
C ILE A 76 2.37 15.27 -4.31
N LEU A 77 3.48 15.66 -4.93
CA LEU A 77 3.43 16.57 -6.07
C LEU A 77 2.68 15.93 -7.25
N GLN A 78 2.85 14.64 -7.47
CA GLN A 78 2.16 13.93 -8.55
C GLN A 78 0.65 13.89 -8.34
N ILE A 79 0.20 13.57 -7.14
CA ILE A 79 -1.25 13.41 -6.89
C ILE A 79 -1.98 14.73 -6.78
N ASN A 80 -1.27 15.84 -6.61
CA ASN A 80 -1.84 17.19 -6.52
C ASN A 80 -1.78 17.95 -7.85
N ASN A 81 -1.32 17.32 -8.89
CA ASN A 81 -1.22 17.94 -10.21
C ASN A 81 -2.53 17.80 -10.97
#